data_cacac22677eb14a66b4b61be9d765bce
#
_entry.id   cacac22677eb14a66b4b61be9d765bce
#
_cell.length_a   1.000
_cell.length_b   1.000
_cell.length_c   1.000
_cell.angle_alpha   90.00
_cell.angle_beta   90.00
_cell.angle_gamma   90.00
#
_symmetry.space_group_name_H-M   'P 1'
#
loop_
_entity.id
_entity.type
_entity.pdbx_description
1 polymer ?
#
loop_
_entity_poly.entity_id
_entity_poly.type
_entity_poly.pdbx_seq_one_letter_code
_entity_poly.pdbx_strand_id
1 'polypeptide(L)'
;MLRSPIKLRPRHLVGTVALLLLLLPQASAVADREFKTTPIMRLETRTLIQMLEYFHYNKNAVTPNDYPQLISDYLKELDPQRLFFTTVDEQAFRRQYGSRVETDLAYLGNIDTAFEIYKNYELRVIARTT
;
A
#
# COMPACT_ATOMS: atom_id res chain seq x y z
N MET A 1 40.21 -6.42 61.74
CA MET A 1 39.95 -5.66 60.47
C MET A 1 38.67 -6.18 59.84
N LEU A 2 37.56 -5.53 60.12
CA LEU A 2 36.21 -5.89 59.60
C LEU A 2 35.93 -5.06 58.36
N ARG A 3 35.74 -5.71 57.21
CA ARG A 3 35.30 -5.09 55.97
C ARG A 3 33.79 -4.92 56.04
N SER A 4 33.31 -3.69 56.02
CA SER A 4 31.90 -3.35 55.94
C SER A 4 31.33 -3.67 54.55
N PRO A 5 30.14 -4.27 54.43
CA PRO A 5 29.53 -4.52 53.16
C PRO A 5 28.95 -3.20 52.56
N ILE A 6 29.23 -2.96 51.29
CA ILE A 6 28.69 -1.86 50.51
C ILE A 6 27.21 -2.12 50.30
N LYS A 7 26.33 -1.38 50.97
CA LYS A 7 24.89 -1.37 50.73
C LYS A 7 24.61 -0.62 49.44
N LEU A 8 24.46 -1.31 48.31
CA LEU A 8 23.93 -0.73 47.11
C LEU A 8 22.45 -0.31 47.36
N ARG A 9 22.17 0.97 47.26
CA ARG A 9 20.79 1.50 47.38
C ARG A 9 20.00 1.11 46.16
N PRO A 10 18.82 0.46 46.28
CA PRO A 10 18.01 -0.04 45.13
C PRO A 10 17.43 1.06 44.22
N ARG A 11 17.55 2.33 44.63
CA ARG A 11 17.00 3.47 43.88
C ARG A 11 17.70 3.72 42.53
N HIS A 12 18.94 3.34 42.36
CA HIS A 12 19.72 3.53 41.11
C HIS A 12 19.46 2.43 40.10
N LEU A 13 19.12 1.21 40.53
CA LEU A 13 18.79 0.08 39.68
C LEU A 13 17.48 0.29 38.91
N VAL A 14 16.46 0.91 39.56
CA VAL A 14 15.18 1.21 38.91
C VAL A 14 15.33 2.27 37.82
N GLY A 15 16.17 3.28 38.05
CA GLY A 15 16.43 4.33 37.05
C GLY A 15 17.17 3.84 35.82
N THR A 16 18.14 2.93 35.98
CA THR A 16 18.91 2.36 34.86
C THR A 16 18.09 1.39 34.04
N VAL A 17 17.21 0.59 34.62
CA VAL A 17 16.30 -0.30 33.90
C VAL A 17 15.25 0.49 33.12
N ALA A 18 14.70 1.58 33.69
CA ALA A 18 13.77 2.46 33.00
C ALA A 18 14.41 3.18 31.79
N LEU A 19 15.67 3.61 31.91
CA LEU A 19 16.40 4.25 30.82
C LEU A 19 16.75 3.26 29.70
N LEU A 20 17.05 2.00 30.04
CA LEU A 20 17.35 0.96 29.05
C LEU A 20 16.11 0.54 28.24
N LEU A 21 14.92 0.59 28.85
CA LEU A 21 13.64 0.35 28.17
C LEU A 21 13.26 1.44 27.16
N LEU A 22 13.73 2.68 27.34
CA LEU A 22 13.54 3.79 26.41
C LEU A 22 14.45 3.71 25.18
N LEU A 23 15.51 2.89 25.22
CA LEU A 23 16.45 2.67 24.11
C LEU A 23 16.11 1.45 23.24
N LEU A 24 15.00 0.75 23.52
CA LEU A 24 14.50 -0.25 22.59
C LEU A 24 14.19 0.45 21.26
N PRO A 25 14.80 0.01 20.13
CA PRO A 25 14.42 0.52 18.86
C PRO A 25 12.92 0.33 18.76
N GLN A 26 12.20 1.43 18.65
CA GLN A 26 10.82 1.41 18.20
C GLN A 26 10.92 0.81 16.81
N ALA A 27 10.81 -0.51 16.69
CA ALA A 27 10.55 -1.13 15.42
C ALA A 27 9.35 -0.38 14.89
N SER A 28 9.60 0.54 13.96
CA SER A 28 8.57 1.20 13.21
C SER A 28 7.83 0.05 12.56
N ALA A 29 6.76 -0.40 13.20
CA ALA A 29 5.76 -1.15 12.51
C ALA A 29 5.38 -0.22 11.35
N VAL A 30 5.95 -0.48 10.18
CA VAL A 30 5.30 -0.12 8.94
C VAL A 30 3.96 -0.78 9.11
N ALA A 31 3.02 0.02 9.60
CA ALA A 31 1.74 -0.46 10.06
C ALA A 31 1.23 -1.31 8.92
N ASP A 32 0.76 -2.48 9.22
CA ASP A 32 0.02 -3.32 8.29
C ASP A 32 -1.23 -2.52 7.88
N ARG A 33 -1.01 -1.54 6.99
CA ARG A 33 -2.03 -0.62 6.51
C ARG A 33 -2.91 -1.44 5.60
N GLU A 34 -4.02 -1.90 6.13
CA GLU A 34 -5.05 -2.50 5.33
C GLU A 34 -5.70 -1.40 4.48
N PHE A 35 -5.20 -1.25 3.26
CA PHE A 35 -5.81 -0.37 2.27
C PHE A 35 -7.08 -1.03 1.75
N LYS A 36 -8.22 -0.41 2.01
CA LYS A 36 -9.54 -0.82 1.50
C LYS A 36 -10.31 0.37 0.97
N THR A 37 -11.10 0.13 -0.05
CA THR A 37 -11.99 1.12 -0.61
C THR A 37 -13.05 1.54 0.41
N THR A 38 -13.04 2.79 0.81
CA THR A 38 -14.05 3.38 1.72
C THR A 38 -15.33 3.73 0.97
N PRO A 39 -16.48 3.93 1.67
CA PRO A 39 -17.71 4.39 1.04
C PRO A 39 -17.55 5.73 0.30
N ILE A 40 -16.73 6.64 0.81
CA ILE A 40 -16.45 7.94 0.16
C ILE A 40 -15.67 7.71 -1.15
N MET A 41 -14.60 6.92 -1.11
CA MET A 41 -13.84 6.56 -2.32
C MET A 41 -14.72 5.91 -3.38
N ARG A 42 -15.67 5.05 -2.99
CA ARG A 42 -16.63 4.46 -3.94
C ARG A 42 -17.48 5.49 -4.64
N LEU A 43 -18.00 6.47 -3.91
CA LEU A 43 -18.80 7.54 -4.47
C LEU A 43 -17.94 8.40 -5.41
N GLU A 44 -16.77 8.81 -4.97
CA GLU A 44 -15.84 9.62 -5.76
C GLU A 44 -15.42 8.92 -7.04
N THR A 45 -15.01 7.64 -6.97
CA THR A 45 -14.62 6.84 -8.13
C THR A 45 -15.73 6.75 -9.16
N ARG A 46 -16.97 6.40 -8.74
CA ARG A 46 -18.11 6.32 -9.65
C ARG A 46 -18.43 7.67 -10.27
N THR A 47 -18.41 8.72 -9.47
CA THR A 47 -18.67 10.08 -9.97
C THR A 47 -17.62 10.49 -11.00
N LEU A 48 -16.35 10.20 -10.74
CA LEU A 48 -15.26 10.49 -11.67
C LEU A 48 -15.42 9.73 -12.99
N ILE A 49 -15.70 8.42 -12.93
CA ILE A 49 -15.92 7.60 -14.13
C ILE A 49 -17.12 8.13 -14.92
N GLN A 50 -18.24 8.43 -14.27
CA GLN A 50 -19.41 9.01 -14.94
C GLN A 50 -19.09 10.37 -15.59
N MET A 51 -18.29 11.20 -14.93
CA MET A 51 -17.85 12.47 -15.53
C MET A 51 -17.00 12.22 -16.79
N LEU A 52 -16.11 11.25 -16.78
CA LEU A 52 -15.30 10.89 -17.95
C LEU A 52 -16.16 10.35 -19.09
N GLU A 53 -17.15 9.52 -18.81
CA GLU A 53 -18.03 8.92 -19.82
C GLU A 53 -18.98 9.94 -20.44
N TYR A 54 -19.61 10.82 -19.63
CA TYR A 54 -20.70 11.70 -20.08
C TYR A 54 -20.24 13.11 -20.45
N PHE A 55 -19.23 13.66 -19.77
CA PHE A 55 -18.83 15.07 -19.93
C PHE A 55 -17.50 15.25 -20.64
N HIS A 56 -16.77 14.17 -20.91
CA HIS A 56 -15.52 14.32 -21.65
C HIS A 56 -15.80 14.79 -23.08
N TYR A 57 -14.97 15.70 -23.59
CA TYR A 57 -15.03 16.26 -24.93
C TYR A 57 -15.18 15.17 -26.01
N ASN A 58 -14.47 14.07 -25.86
CA ASN A 58 -14.62 12.88 -26.66
C ASN A 58 -15.55 11.90 -25.93
N LYS A 59 -16.81 11.78 -26.36
CA LYS A 59 -17.83 10.91 -25.74
C LYS A 59 -17.46 9.42 -25.66
N ASN A 60 -16.37 9.00 -26.32
CA ASN A 60 -15.84 7.65 -26.29
C ASN A 60 -14.45 7.63 -25.65
N ALA A 61 -14.16 8.54 -24.74
CA ALA A 61 -12.85 8.64 -24.10
C ALA A 61 -12.50 7.41 -23.26
N VAL A 62 -13.50 6.74 -22.70
CA VAL A 62 -13.36 5.48 -21.98
C VAL A 62 -14.35 4.48 -22.56
N THR A 63 -13.83 3.38 -23.09
CA THR A 63 -14.65 2.27 -23.60
C THR A 63 -14.41 1.02 -22.74
N PRO A 64 -15.31 0.02 -22.75
CA PRO A 64 -15.12 -1.24 -22.03
C PRO A 64 -13.76 -1.92 -22.30
N ASN A 65 -13.22 -1.72 -23.50
CA ASN A 65 -11.93 -2.30 -23.89
C ASN A 65 -10.71 -1.60 -23.25
N ASP A 66 -10.89 -0.38 -22.74
CA ASP A 66 -9.81 0.39 -22.13
C ASP A 66 -9.55 -0.01 -20.67
N TYR A 67 -10.58 -0.54 -19.98
CA TYR A 67 -10.47 -0.90 -18.57
C TYR A 67 -9.34 -1.90 -18.25
N PRO A 68 -9.14 -3.00 -19.01
CA PRO A 68 -8.01 -3.89 -18.75
C PRO A 68 -6.64 -3.23 -18.96
N GLN A 69 -6.56 -2.17 -19.78
CA GLN A 69 -5.33 -1.42 -20.02
C GLN A 69 -4.94 -0.58 -18.79
N LEU A 70 -5.91 -0.14 -17.98
CA LEU A 70 -5.65 0.63 -16.75
C LEU A 70 -4.69 -0.09 -15.80
N ILE A 71 -4.69 -1.43 -15.78
CA ILE A 71 -3.75 -2.20 -14.96
C ILE A 71 -2.31 -1.96 -15.45
N SER A 72 -2.08 -2.03 -16.75
CA SER A 72 -0.75 -1.80 -17.33
C SER A 72 -0.29 -0.36 -17.12
N ASP A 73 -1.20 0.60 -17.25
CA ASP A 73 -0.90 2.02 -17.05
C ASP A 73 -0.58 2.30 -15.58
N TYR A 74 -1.34 1.73 -14.66
CA TYR A 74 -1.08 1.84 -13.22
C TYR A 74 0.28 1.25 -12.82
N LEU A 75 0.63 0.07 -13.35
CA LEU A 75 1.95 -0.55 -13.13
C LEU A 75 3.07 0.34 -13.66
N LYS A 76 2.86 1.00 -14.82
CA LYS A 76 3.82 1.92 -15.40
C LYS A 76 4.01 3.18 -14.55
N GLU A 77 2.94 3.69 -13.95
CA GLU A 77 3.02 4.83 -13.01
C GLU A 77 3.73 4.45 -11.71
N LEU A 78 3.49 3.26 -11.16
CA LEU A 78 4.17 2.79 -9.95
C LEU A 78 5.65 2.47 -10.19
N ASP A 79 5.97 1.88 -11.32
CA ASP A 79 7.32 1.39 -11.65
C ASP A 79 7.72 1.79 -13.08
N PRO A 80 7.92 3.09 -13.36
CA PRO A 80 8.20 3.58 -14.71
C PRO A 80 9.50 3.02 -15.29
N GLN A 81 10.44 2.65 -14.44
CA GLN A 81 11.73 2.07 -14.84
C GLN A 81 11.72 0.53 -14.89
N ARG A 82 10.59 -0.11 -14.58
CA ARG A 82 10.44 -1.57 -14.51
C ARG A 82 11.48 -2.26 -13.61
N LEU A 83 11.78 -1.64 -12.47
CA LEU A 83 12.75 -2.17 -11.51
C LEU A 83 12.16 -3.27 -10.63
N PHE A 84 10.86 -3.23 -10.36
CA PHE A 84 10.17 -4.09 -9.40
C PHE A 84 9.20 -5.05 -10.04
N PHE A 85 8.55 -4.67 -11.15
CA PHE A 85 7.62 -5.51 -11.88
C PHE A 85 8.18 -5.94 -13.23
N THR A 86 8.00 -7.21 -13.54
CA THR A 86 8.35 -7.80 -14.83
C THR A 86 7.14 -7.84 -15.77
N THR A 87 7.38 -8.13 -17.04
CA THR A 87 6.29 -8.36 -18.02
C THR A 87 5.40 -9.55 -17.61
N VAL A 88 5.98 -10.55 -16.94
CA VAL A 88 5.23 -11.71 -16.43
C VAL A 88 4.27 -11.30 -15.33
N ASP A 89 4.69 -10.38 -14.45
CA ASP A 89 3.83 -9.85 -13.39
C ASP A 89 2.66 -9.04 -13.97
N GLU A 90 2.94 -8.19 -14.95
CA GLU A 90 1.91 -7.43 -15.66
C GLU A 90 0.85 -8.36 -16.28
N GLN A 91 1.30 -9.41 -16.98
CA GLN A 91 0.40 -10.42 -17.55
C GLN A 91 -0.40 -11.16 -16.48
N ALA A 92 0.21 -11.47 -15.33
CA ALA A 92 -0.47 -12.11 -14.21
C ALA A 92 -1.57 -11.21 -13.64
N PHE A 93 -1.30 -9.93 -13.38
CA PHE A 93 -2.28 -8.98 -12.90
C PHE A 93 -3.42 -8.76 -13.91
N ARG A 94 -3.11 -8.66 -15.20
CA ARG A 94 -4.13 -8.54 -16.24
C ARG A 94 -5.03 -9.78 -16.32
N ARG A 95 -4.50 -10.97 -16.20
CA ARG A 95 -5.31 -12.21 -16.15
C ARG A 95 -6.17 -12.26 -14.88
N GLN A 96 -5.64 -11.84 -13.76
CA GLN A 96 -6.33 -11.93 -12.47
C GLN A 96 -7.44 -10.90 -12.32
N TYR A 97 -7.21 -9.66 -12.77
CA TYR A 97 -8.10 -8.54 -12.50
C TYR A 97 -8.78 -7.96 -13.75
N GLY A 98 -8.22 -8.16 -14.95
CA GLY A 98 -8.65 -7.48 -16.16
C GLY A 98 -10.13 -7.63 -16.48
N SER A 99 -10.73 -8.81 -16.23
CA SER A 99 -12.16 -9.06 -16.50
C SER A 99 -13.12 -8.37 -15.52
N ARG A 100 -12.64 -7.90 -14.38
CA ARG A 100 -13.49 -7.27 -13.35
C ARG A 100 -13.25 -5.78 -13.16
N VAL A 101 -12.18 -5.22 -13.74
CA VAL A 101 -11.80 -3.80 -13.53
C VAL A 101 -12.93 -2.85 -13.92
N GLU A 102 -13.61 -3.10 -15.04
CA GLU A 102 -14.77 -2.30 -15.44
C GLU A 102 -15.87 -2.32 -14.38
N THR A 103 -16.28 -3.52 -13.96
CA THR A 103 -17.32 -3.68 -12.95
C THR A 103 -16.92 -3.03 -11.63
N ASP A 104 -15.69 -3.26 -11.19
CA ASP A 104 -15.17 -2.71 -9.95
C ASP A 104 -15.17 -1.18 -9.98
N LEU A 105 -14.64 -0.55 -11.03
CA LEU A 105 -14.50 0.90 -11.10
C LEU A 105 -15.82 1.60 -11.47
N ALA A 106 -16.44 1.20 -12.58
CA ALA A 106 -17.59 1.94 -13.13
C ALA A 106 -18.88 1.71 -12.32
N TYR A 107 -19.13 0.49 -11.88
CA TYR A 107 -20.38 0.16 -11.20
C TYR A 107 -20.26 0.15 -9.68
N LEU A 108 -19.17 -0.40 -9.13
CA LEU A 108 -18.99 -0.53 -7.69
C LEU A 108 -18.17 0.62 -7.07
N GLY A 109 -17.39 1.34 -7.86
CA GLY A 109 -16.44 2.34 -7.39
C GLY A 109 -15.34 1.74 -6.53
N ASN A 110 -15.03 0.45 -6.73
CA ASN A 110 -14.08 -0.31 -5.94
C ASN A 110 -12.68 -0.19 -6.53
N ILE A 111 -11.72 0.27 -5.72
CA ILE A 111 -10.31 0.42 -6.09
C ILE A 111 -9.39 -0.57 -5.35
N ASP A 112 -9.95 -1.63 -4.73
CA ASP A 112 -9.17 -2.60 -3.97
C ASP A 112 -8.10 -3.28 -4.83
N THR A 113 -8.37 -3.50 -6.12
CA THR A 113 -7.36 -4.03 -7.07
C THR A 113 -6.11 -3.15 -7.12
N ALA A 114 -6.26 -1.81 -7.12
CA ALA A 114 -5.11 -0.92 -7.09
C ALA A 114 -4.33 -1.04 -5.78
N PHE A 115 -5.02 -1.20 -4.64
CA PHE A 115 -4.36 -1.41 -3.35
C PHE A 115 -3.63 -2.76 -3.28
N GLU A 116 -4.19 -3.83 -3.85
CA GLU A 116 -3.53 -5.13 -3.91
C GLU A 116 -2.25 -5.07 -4.76
N ILE A 117 -2.28 -4.40 -5.90
CA ILE A 117 -1.10 -4.18 -6.75
C ILE A 117 -0.07 -3.32 -6.01
N TYR A 118 -0.50 -2.23 -5.35
CA TYR A 118 0.39 -1.37 -4.58
C TYR A 118 1.08 -2.12 -3.43
N LYS A 119 0.35 -2.96 -2.70
CA LYS A 119 0.94 -3.80 -1.65
C LYS A 119 2.02 -4.73 -2.19
N ASN A 120 1.81 -5.32 -3.36
CA ASN A 120 2.84 -6.14 -4.02
C ASN A 120 4.07 -5.30 -4.40
N TYR A 121 3.87 -4.08 -4.88
CA TYR A 121 4.96 -3.14 -5.15
C TYR A 121 5.76 -2.83 -3.89
N GLU A 122 5.10 -2.45 -2.81
CA GLU A 122 5.72 -2.12 -1.52
C GLU A 122 6.56 -3.29 -0.97
N LEU A 123 6.03 -4.50 -1.00
CA LEU A 123 6.76 -5.71 -0.57
C LEU A 123 8.04 -5.93 -1.39
N ARG A 124 8.01 -5.68 -2.70
CA ARG A 124 9.19 -5.83 -3.56
C ARG A 124 10.22 -4.72 -3.34
N VAL A 125 9.78 -3.51 -3.07
CA VAL A 125 10.67 -2.40 -2.69
C VAL A 125 11.40 -2.75 -1.40
N ILE A 126 10.67 -3.19 -0.37
CA ILE A 126 11.25 -3.60 0.92
C ILE A 126 12.27 -4.74 0.73
N ALA A 127 11.91 -5.78 -0.03
CA ALA A 127 12.78 -6.93 -0.27
C ALA A 127 14.09 -6.59 -1.00
N ARG A 128 14.15 -5.46 -1.72
CA ARG A 128 15.38 -5.00 -2.39
C ARG A 128 16.23 -4.05 -1.55
N THR A 129 15.65 -3.46 -0.52
CA THR A 129 16.32 -2.47 0.34
C THR A 129 16.85 -3.08 1.65
N THR A 130 16.52 -4.32 1.93
CA THR A 130 17.05 -5.14 3.05
C THR A 130 18.15 -6.08 2.59
#